data_a9b2090af2a1c8a5093691f75c36ef25
#
_entry.id   a9b2090af2a1c8a5093691f75c36ef25
#
_cell.length_a   1.000
_cell.length_b   1.000
_cell.length_c   1.000
_cell.angle_alpha   90.00
_cell.angle_beta   90.00
_cell.angle_gamma   90.00
#
_symmetry.space_group_name_H-M   'P 1'
#
loop_
_entity.id
_entity.type
_entity.pdbx_description
1 polymer ?
#
loop_
_entity_poly.entity_id
_entity_poly.type
_entity_poly.pdbx_seq_one_letter_code
_entity_poly.pdbx_strand_id
1 'polypeptide(L)'
;MKGADDMRFMALQRPTMLSFDWNAPPSLPQARQQRTFVVVRLAAVDGQSTRVSLHHTGWGDGGEWDKTFAYFDRAWGHVLGNLHKRFEVGPQDWTEWLAQSKKAHDVPAK
;
A
#
# COMPACT_ATOMS: atom_id res chain seq x y z
N MET A 1 8.50 6.93 10.50
CA MET A 1 8.50 7.15 9.05
C MET A 1 7.10 7.53 8.59
N LYS A 2 7.03 8.55 7.81
CA LYS A 2 5.75 8.93 7.24
C LYS A 2 5.59 8.19 5.89
N GLY A 3 4.87 7.11 5.90
CA GLY A 3 4.51 6.41 4.69
C GLY A 3 3.40 7.15 3.97
N ALA A 4 2.18 6.71 4.19
CA ALA A 4 1.00 7.38 3.65
C ALA A 4 0.79 8.71 4.38
N ASP A 5 0.61 9.78 3.62
CA ASP A 5 0.47 11.12 4.16
C ASP A 5 -0.61 11.86 3.39
N ASP A 6 -1.61 12.41 4.09
CA ASP A 6 -2.75 13.12 3.51
C ASP A 6 -3.52 12.33 2.46
N MET A 7 -3.66 11.03 2.67
CA MET A 7 -4.42 10.18 1.78
C MET A 7 -5.90 10.48 1.85
N ARG A 8 -6.58 10.48 0.70
CA ARG A 8 -8.01 10.75 0.61
C ARG A 8 -8.71 9.69 -0.20
N PHE A 9 -9.89 9.31 0.24
CA PHE A 9 -10.76 8.48 -0.58
C PHE A 9 -11.26 9.30 -1.76
N MET A 10 -11.21 8.72 -2.94
CA MET A 10 -11.68 9.34 -4.17
C MET A 10 -13.04 8.81 -4.57
N ALA A 11 -13.30 7.53 -4.30
CA ALA A 11 -14.57 6.88 -4.61
C ALA A 11 -14.76 5.69 -3.70
N LEU A 12 -16.02 5.38 -3.42
CA LEU A 12 -16.38 4.25 -2.58
C LEU A 12 -17.69 3.67 -3.09
N GLN A 13 -17.68 2.38 -3.43
CA GLN A 13 -18.88 1.63 -3.82
C GLN A 13 -18.96 0.37 -2.97
N ARG A 14 -19.65 0.45 -1.86
CA ARG A 14 -19.78 -0.67 -0.94
C ARG A 14 -20.61 -1.79 -1.55
N PRO A 15 -20.21 -3.04 -1.44
CA PRO A 15 -18.97 -3.56 -0.88
C PRO A 15 -17.92 -3.91 -1.94
N THR A 16 -17.95 -3.31 -3.12
CA THR A 16 -17.25 -3.79 -4.31
C THR A 16 -16.00 -3.01 -4.69
N MET A 17 -15.89 -1.75 -4.26
CA MET A 17 -14.77 -0.92 -4.72
C MET A 17 -14.45 0.19 -3.74
N LEU A 18 -13.16 0.48 -3.60
CA LEU A 18 -12.71 1.71 -2.98
C LEU A 18 -11.51 2.25 -3.76
N SER A 19 -11.41 3.56 -3.81
CA SER A 19 -10.32 4.25 -4.51
C SER A 19 -9.80 5.37 -3.63
N PHE A 20 -8.48 5.54 -3.64
CA PHE A 20 -7.84 6.58 -2.84
C PHE A 20 -6.56 7.03 -3.53
N ASP A 21 -6.09 8.23 -3.19
CA ASP A 21 -4.79 8.68 -3.66
C ASP A 21 -3.66 8.13 -2.78
N TRP A 22 -2.45 8.17 -3.32
CA TRP A 22 -1.29 7.63 -2.63
C TRP A 22 -0.05 8.43 -3.00
N ASN A 23 1.04 8.24 -2.26
CA ASN A 23 2.30 8.89 -2.56
C ASN A 23 3.47 7.93 -2.41
N ALA A 24 4.59 8.26 -3.05
CA ALA A 24 5.81 7.50 -2.94
C ALA A 24 6.42 7.62 -1.54
N PRO A 25 7.30 6.68 -1.14
CA PRO A 25 7.93 6.77 0.16
C PRO A 25 8.87 7.97 0.27
N PRO A 26 9.19 8.41 1.50
CA PRO A 26 10.11 9.55 1.70
C PRO A 26 11.49 9.37 1.08
N SER A 27 11.91 8.13 0.85
CA SER A 27 13.19 7.84 0.20
C SER A 27 13.21 8.19 -1.29
N LEU A 28 12.05 8.50 -1.88
CA LEU A 28 11.90 8.90 -3.28
C LEU A 28 11.20 10.25 -3.33
N PRO A 29 11.90 11.33 -2.92
CA PRO A 29 11.24 12.62 -2.68
C PRO A 29 10.67 13.28 -3.92
N GLN A 30 11.24 13.08 -5.10
CA GLN A 30 10.71 13.67 -6.32
C GLN A 30 9.41 13.00 -6.74
N ALA A 31 9.39 11.67 -6.74
CA ALA A 31 8.17 10.93 -7.04
C ALA A 31 7.08 11.21 -5.99
N ARG A 32 7.49 11.40 -4.73
CA ARG A 32 6.55 11.66 -3.64
C ARG A 32 5.75 12.96 -3.82
N GLN A 33 6.25 13.91 -4.59
CA GLN A 33 5.55 15.18 -4.83
C GLN A 33 4.30 15.01 -5.69
N GLN A 34 4.23 13.94 -6.46
CA GLN A 34 3.08 13.66 -7.31
C GLN A 34 2.23 12.58 -6.67
N ARG A 35 0.91 12.82 -6.60
CA ARG A 35 -0.02 11.80 -6.14
C ARG A 35 -0.22 10.75 -7.20
N THR A 36 -0.33 9.53 -6.75
CA THR A 36 -0.75 8.39 -7.57
C THR A 36 -2.10 7.90 -7.08
N PHE A 37 -2.70 6.95 -7.78
CA PHE A 37 -4.08 6.56 -7.51
C PHE A 37 -4.19 5.06 -7.41
N VAL A 38 -4.88 4.60 -6.38
CA VAL A 38 -5.08 3.17 -6.12
C VAL A 38 -6.56 2.85 -6.21
N VAL A 39 -6.89 1.78 -6.91
CA VAL A 39 -8.25 1.26 -6.98
C VAL A 39 -8.22 -0.17 -6.48
N VAL A 40 -9.01 -0.45 -5.46
CA VAL A 40 -9.18 -1.81 -4.92
C VAL A 40 -10.59 -2.27 -5.27
N ARG A 41 -10.68 -3.43 -5.93
CA ARG A 41 -11.97 -4.04 -6.28
C ARG A 41 -12.12 -5.37 -5.57
N LEU A 42 -13.33 -5.63 -5.13
CA LEU A 42 -13.70 -6.84 -4.42
C LEU A 42 -14.77 -7.57 -5.23
N ALA A 43 -14.52 -8.82 -5.57
CA ALA A 43 -15.47 -9.62 -6.32
C ALA A 43 -15.67 -10.96 -5.63
N ALA A 44 -16.93 -11.30 -5.37
CA ALA A 44 -17.25 -12.61 -4.82
C ALA A 44 -16.92 -13.69 -5.85
N VAL A 45 -16.14 -14.69 -5.43
CA VAL A 45 -15.86 -15.86 -6.27
C VAL A 45 -16.89 -16.95 -5.99
N ASP A 46 -17.18 -17.15 -4.71
CA ASP A 46 -18.23 -18.05 -4.24
C ASP A 46 -18.72 -17.55 -2.88
N GLY A 47 -19.55 -18.33 -2.19
CA GLY A 47 -20.12 -17.93 -0.90
C GLY A 47 -19.10 -17.76 0.23
N GLN A 48 -17.85 -18.17 0.04
CA GLN A 48 -16.82 -18.14 1.08
C GLN A 48 -15.54 -17.43 0.66
N SER A 49 -15.40 -17.05 -0.61
CA SER A 49 -14.16 -16.48 -1.14
C SER A 49 -14.42 -15.19 -1.88
N THR A 50 -13.53 -14.23 -1.70
CA THR A 50 -13.55 -12.93 -2.38
C THR A 50 -12.21 -12.70 -3.07
N ARG A 51 -12.27 -12.29 -4.32
CA ARG A 51 -11.07 -11.84 -5.04
C ARG A 51 -10.85 -10.37 -4.76
N VAL A 52 -9.64 -10.03 -4.33
CA VAL A 52 -9.20 -8.64 -4.14
C VAL A 52 -8.25 -8.30 -5.27
N SER A 53 -8.57 -7.24 -6.02
CA SER A 53 -7.73 -6.75 -7.11
C SER A 53 -7.31 -5.33 -6.79
N LEU A 54 -6.04 -5.02 -7.00
CA LEU A 54 -5.48 -3.69 -6.75
C LEU A 54 -4.81 -3.18 -8.02
N HIS A 55 -5.18 -1.97 -8.42
CA HIS A 55 -4.55 -1.26 -9.54
C HIS A 55 -4.00 0.05 -9.02
N HIS A 56 -2.72 0.29 -9.29
CA HIS A 56 -2.03 1.50 -8.89
C HIS A 56 -1.60 2.22 -10.15
N THR A 57 -2.09 3.43 -10.35
CA THR A 57 -1.89 4.22 -11.58
C THR A 57 -1.44 5.63 -11.24
N GLY A 58 -1.20 6.44 -12.26
CA GLY A 58 -0.76 7.82 -12.08
C GLY A 58 0.75 7.94 -12.02
N TRP A 59 1.48 6.95 -12.56
CA TRP A 59 2.93 6.95 -12.57
C TRP A 59 3.48 8.02 -13.50
N GLY A 60 4.59 8.65 -13.09
CA GLY A 60 5.39 9.47 -13.98
C GLY A 60 6.39 8.64 -14.77
N ASP A 61 7.23 9.32 -15.54
CA ASP A 61 8.24 8.68 -16.40
C ASP A 61 9.65 9.05 -15.94
N GLY A 62 10.54 8.08 -16.01
CA GLY A 62 11.98 8.28 -15.76
C GLY A 62 12.32 8.63 -14.31
N GLY A 63 13.57 8.95 -14.06
CA GLY A 63 14.05 9.37 -12.75
C GLY A 63 13.70 8.39 -11.65
N GLU A 64 13.09 8.89 -10.60
CA GLU A 64 12.69 8.06 -9.46
C GLU A 64 11.50 7.15 -9.74
N TRP A 65 10.80 7.34 -10.87
CA TRP A 65 9.56 6.58 -11.13
C TRP A 65 9.79 5.11 -11.37
N ASP A 66 10.91 4.73 -11.98
CA ASP A 66 11.23 3.31 -12.16
C ASP A 66 11.44 2.63 -10.80
N LYS A 67 12.11 3.31 -9.89
CA LYS A 67 12.30 2.82 -8.51
C LYS A 67 11.00 2.80 -7.74
N THR A 68 10.15 3.79 -7.95
CA THR A 68 8.83 3.87 -7.32
C THR A 68 7.96 2.70 -7.74
N PHE A 69 7.93 2.40 -9.03
CA PHE A 69 7.17 1.27 -9.54
C PHE A 69 7.66 -0.05 -8.93
N ALA A 70 8.97 -0.27 -8.93
CA ALA A 70 9.53 -1.48 -8.34
C ALA A 70 9.25 -1.59 -6.84
N TYR A 71 9.28 -0.47 -6.14
CA TYR A 71 8.96 -0.42 -4.72
C TYR A 71 7.52 -0.88 -4.47
N PHE A 72 6.55 -0.31 -5.20
CA PHE A 72 5.15 -0.64 -4.96
C PHE A 72 4.78 -2.03 -5.48
N ASP A 73 5.42 -2.50 -6.52
CA ASP A 73 5.21 -3.87 -6.98
C ASP A 73 5.48 -4.87 -5.84
N ARG A 74 6.54 -4.67 -5.10
CA ARG A 74 6.87 -5.51 -3.95
C ARG A 74 6.00 -5.20 -2.74
N ALA A 75 5.78 -3.92 -2.45
CA ALA A 75 5.03 -3.49 -1.27
C ALA A 75 3.59 -3.97 -1.31
N TRP A 76 2.91 -3.81 -2.45
CA TRP A 76 1.53 -4.27 -2.57
C TRP A 76 1.41 -5.78 -2.54
N GLY A 77 2.37 -6.49 -3.11
CA GLY A 77 2.42 -7.95 -2.98
C GLY A 77 2.49 -8.38 -1.53
N HIS A 78 3.31 -7.71 -0.75
CA HIS A 78 3.45 -7.97 0.69
C HIS A 78 2.15 -7.64 1.44
N VAL A 79 1.55 -6.50 1.15
CA VAL A 79 0.30 -6.06 1.79
C VAL A 79 -0.84 -7.03 1.48
N LEU A 80 -1.00 -7.42 0.22
CA LEU A 80 -2.04 -8.36 -0.17
C LEU A 80 -1.79 -9.75 0.42
N GLY A 81 -0.52 -10.15 0.53
CA GLY A 81 -0.17 -11.40 1.20
C GLY A 81 -0.55 -11.40 2.67
N ASN A 82 -0.34 -10.29 3.37
CA ASN A 82 -0.77 -10.15 4.76
C ASN A 82 -2.29 -10.20 4.90
N LEU A 83 -3.01 -9.56 3.97
CA LEU A 83 -4.46 -9.64 3.96
C LEU A 83 -4.95 -11.07 3.78
N HIS A 84 -4.34 -11.81 2.87
CA HIS A 84 -4.68 -13.22 2.65
C HIS A 84 -4.48 -14.04 3.93
N LYS A 85 -3.33 -13.85 4.60
CA LYS A 85 -3.05 -14.53 5.87
C LYS A 85 -4.06 -14.20 6.95
N ARG A 86 -4.53 -12.96 7.00
CA ARG A 86 -5.52 -12.55 7.99
C ARG A 86 -6.75 -13.44 7.95
N PHE A 87 -7.20 -13.82 6.77
CA PHE A 87 -8.38 -14.64 6.57
C PHE A 87 -8.10 -16.14 6.62
N GLU A 88 -6.85 -16.56 6.51
CA GLU A 88 -6.47 -17.97 6.65
C GLU A 88 -6.15 -18.35 8.08
N VAL A 89 -5.35 -17.54 8.77
CA VAL A 89 -4.78 -17.90 10.06
C VAL A 89 -5.16 -16.94 11.19
N GLY A 90 -5.91 -15.89 10.91
CA GLY A 90 -6.34 -14.91 11.90
C GLY A 90 -5.49 -13.65 11.90
N PRO A 91 -5.77 -12.74 12.86
CA PRO A 91 -5.08 -11.45 12.92
C PRO A 91 -3.58 -11.59 13.07
N GLN A 92 -2.85 -10.72 12.38
CA GLN A 92 -1.39 -10.68 12.46
C GLN A 92 -0.95 -10.04 13.77
N ASP A 93 0.09 -10.62 14.39
CA ASP A 93 0.74 -10.01 15.54
C ASP A 93 1.77 -8.99 15.04
N TRP A 94 1.49 -7.73 15.31
CA TRP A 94 2.34 -6.62 14.87
C TRP A 94 3.40 -6.21 15.89
N THR A 95 3.47 -6.88 17.05
CA THR A 95 4.32 -6.45 18.16
C THR A 95 5.78 -6.36 17.74
N GLU A 96 6.30 -7.39 17.13
CA GLU A 96 7.71 -7.44 16.69
C GLU A 96 7.96 -6.42 15.56
N TRP A 97 7.05 -6.34 14.61
CA TRP A 97 7.17 -5.40 13.51
C TRP A 97 7.17 -3.96 14.00
N LEU A 98 6.28 -3.62 14.93
CA LEU A 98 6.22 -2.27 15.51
C LEU A 98 7.50 -1.94 16.28
N ALA A 99 8.05 -2.90 17.01
CA ALA A 99 9.30 -2.71 17.73
C ALA A 99 10.46 -2.44 16.78
N GLN A 100 10.55 -3.18 15.69
CA GLN A 100 11.58 -2.98 14.68
C GLN A 100 11.40 -1.64 13.95
N SER A 101 10.17 -1.28 13.61
CA SER A 101 9.86 -0.02 12.95
C SER A 101 10.22 1.17 13.84
N LYS A 102 9.87 1.11 15.13
CA LYS A 102 10.23 2.15 16.08
C LYS A 102 11.74 2.27 16.21
N LYS A 103 12.43 1.15 16.32
CA LYS A 103 13.88 1.12 16.43
C LYS A 103 14.55 1.75 15.22
N ALA A 104 14.02 1.51 14.03
CA ALA A 104 14.52 2.11 12.80
C ALA A 104 14.32 3.63 12.79
N HIS A 105 13.20 4.11 13.34
CA HIS A 105 12.91 5.54 13.43
C HIS A 105 13.75 6.24 14.48
N ASP A 106 14.16 5.52 15.51
CA ASP A 106 14.99 6.08 16.59
C ASP A 106 16.46 6.18 16.19
N VAL A 107 16.86 5.65 15.05
CA VAL A 107 18.23 5.78 14.54
C VAL A 107 18.45 7.24 14.12
N PRO A 108 19.54 7.88 14.56
CA PRO A 108 19.82 9.26 14.19
C PRO A 108 19.88 9.42 12.67
N ALA A 109 19.38 10.57 12.20
CA ALA A 109 19.47 10.93 10.79
C ALA A 109 20.93 11.00 10.37
N LYS A 110 21.22 10.43 9.23
CA LYS A 110 22.59 10.44 8.69
C LYS A 110 22.73 11.46 7.59
#